data_71ad4b443241315b93d72241467472be
#
_entry.id   71ad4b443241315b93d72241467472be
#
_cell.length_a   1.000
_cell.length_b   1.000
_cell.length_c   1.000
_cell.angle_alpha   90.00
_cell.angle_beta   90.00
_cell.angle_gamma   90.00
#
_symmetry.space_group_name_H-M   'P 1'
#
loop_
_entity.id
_entity.type
_entity.pdbx_description
1 polymer ?
#
loop_
_entity_poly.entity_id
_entity_poly.type
_entity_poly.pdbx_seq_one_letter_code
_entity_poly.pdbx_strand_id
1 'polypeptide(L)'
;MASCIPLTKMAEQMNLKNMTPEIDISQTKVHVPDINRPALQLTGYFDHFAYERVQIVGYVEYTYLQGIPMEQKLPIYEKFVSFKIPCIIFTSKTEPDTELLNLCNIYGVPVFHTEKATSNFMAEIIRWMNEELAPCISIHGVLVDVFGEGVLIMGESGIGKSEAALELIKRGHRLVSDDVVEIRKVRDETLVGTAPD
;
A
#
# COMPACT_ATOMS: atom_id res chain seq x y z
N MET A 1 -0.88 3.64 17.95
CA MET A 1 0.37 3.80 17.15
C MET A 1 -0.06 4.26 15.78
N ALA A 2 0.74 5.09 15.09
CA ALA A 2 0.40 5.44 13.70
C ALA A 2 0.47 4.17 12.85
N SER A 3 -0.58 3.88 12.09
CA SER A 3 -0.60 2.74 11.16
C SER A 3 0.51 2.88 10.13
N CYS A 4 1.19 1.80 9.81
CA CYS A 4 2.21 1.78 8.77
C CYS A 4 2.14 0.45 8.02
N ILE A 5 2.50 0.48 6.75
CA ILE A 5 2.51 -0.70 5.88
C ILE A 5 3.97 -1.13 5.68
N PRO A 6 4.38 -2.35 6.06
CA PRO A 6 5.67 -2.89 5.66
C PRO A 6 5.76 -2.97 4.12
N LEU A 7 6.89 -2.54 3.56
CA LEU A 7 7.09 -2.56 2.11
C LEU A 7 7.05 -3.98 1.52
N THR A 8 7.47 -4.97 2.31
CA THR A 8 7.34 -6.40 1.99
C THR A 8 5.89 -6.81 1.76
N LYS A 9 4.98 -6.44 2.69
CA LYS A 9 3.53 -6.71 2.57
C LYS A 9 2.94 -6.05 1.32
N MET A 10 3.34 -4.80 1.04
CA MET A 10 2.87 -4.09 -0.16
C MET A 10 3.34 -4.77 -1.45
N ALA A 11 4.61 -5.20 -1.50
CA ALA A 11 5.17 -5.86 -2.67
C ALA A 11 4.48 -7.20 -2.96
N GLU A 12 4.20 -7.99 -1.93
CA GLU A 12 3.47 -9.25 -2.02
C GLU A 12 2.02 -9.04 -2.46
N GLN A 13 1.29 -8.16 -1.78
CA GLN A 13 -0.13 -7.90 -2.04
C GLN A 13 -0.37 -7.36 -3.46
N MET A 14 0.51 -6.50 -3.94
CA MET A 14 0.42 -5.91 -5.28
C MET A 14 1.07 -6.78 -6.36
N ASN A 15 1.67 -7.91 -5.98
CA ASN A 15 2.42 -8.80 -6.87
C ASN A 15 3.48 -8.05 -7.68
N LEU A 16 4.35 -7.31 -6.97
CA LEU A 16 5.38 -6.48 -7.58
C LEU A 16 6.66 -7.29 -7.82
N LYS A 17 7.25 -7.14 -8.99
CA LYS A 17 8.58 -7.67 -9.30
C LYS A 17 9.63 -6.72 -8.72
N ASN A 18 10.48 -7.24 -7.83
CA ASN A 18 11.60 -6.47 -7.28
C ASN A 18 12.72 -6.34 -8.33
N MET A 19 13.10 -5.10 -8.65
CA MET A 19 14.15 -4.75 -9.61
C MET A 19 15.49 -4.44 -8.93
N THR A 20 15.51 -4.32 -7.61
CA THR A 20 16.69 -4.03 -6.76
C THR A 20 16.80 -5.04 -5.62
N PRO A 21 16.98 -6.34 -5.91
CA PRO A 21 16.96 -7.40 -4.90
C PRO A 21 18.07 -7.29 -3.84
N GLU A 22 19.12 -6.51 -4.11
CA GLU A 22 20.22 -6.24 -3.18
C GLU A 22 19.81 -5.34 -2.00
N ILE A 23 18.67 -4.62 -2.13
CA ILE A 23 18.18 -3.73 -1.07
C ILE A 23 17.30 -4.51 -0.12
N ASP A 24 17.67 -4.51 1.17
CA ASP A 24 16.79 -5.04 2.22
C ASP A 24 15.61 -4.12 2.46
N ILE A 25 14.41 -4.59 2.11
CA ILE A 25 13.15 -3.86 2.25
C ILE A 25 12.39 -4.18 3.55
N SER A 26 12.94 -5.07 4.40
CA SER A 26 12.26 -5.57 5.61
C SER A 26 11.93 -4.47 6.63
N GLN A 27 12.75 -3.41 6.68
CA GLN A 27 12.59 -2.29 7.60
C GLN A 27 11.88 -1.07 6.98
N THR A 28 11.69 -1.08 5.67
CA THR A 28 11.03 0.04 4.98
C THR A 28 9.52 0.00 5.18
N LYS A 29 8.94 1.16 5.55
CA LYS A 29 7.53 1.31 5.84
C LYS A 29 6.92 2.47 5.07
N VAL A 30 5.68 2.30 4.64
CA VAL A 30 4.86 3.34 4.02
C VAL A 30 3.88 3.87 5.07
N HIS A 31 3.81 5.18 5.24
CA HIS A 31 2.99 5.85 6.26
C HIS A 31 1.85 6.70 5.67
N VAL A 32 1.86 6.92 4.37
CA VAL A 32 0.92 7.81 3.68
C VAL A 32 0.17 7.01 2.62
N PRO A 33 -1.18 7.06 2.61
CA PRO A 33 -1.99 6.28 1.66
C PRO A 33 -1.98 6.85 0.23
N ASP A 34 -1.42 8.05 0.05
CA ASP A 34 -1.31 8.68 -1.25
C ASP A 34 -0.08 8.22 -2.03
N ILE A 35 -0.18 8.32 -3.33
CA ILE A 35 0.93 8.11 -4.27
C ILE A 35 1.40 9.46 -4.84
N ASN A 36 2.57 9.47 -5.47
CA ASN A 36 3.05 10.57 -6.30
C ASN A 36 3.42 10.08 -7.70
N ARG A 37 3.11 10.88 -8.71
CA ARG A 37 3.67 10.72 -10.05
C ARG A 37 4.74 11.79 -10.23
N PRO A 38 6.03 11.42 -10.30
CA PRO A 38 7.14 12.38 -10.22
C PRO A 38 7.39 13.14 -11.54
N ALA A 39 6.33 13.52 -12.26
CA ALA A 39 6.47 14.16 -13.57
C ALA A 39 7.30 15.45 -13.52
N LEU A 40 7.02 16.35 -12.55
CA LEU A 40 7.80 17.58 -12.37
C LEU A 40 9.19 17.31 -11.82
N GLN A 41 9.34 16.34 -10.91
CA GLN A 41 10.64 15.98 -10.34
C GLN A 41 11.60 15.48 -11.43
N LEU A 42 11.08 14.74 -12.40
CA LEU A 42 11.85 14.25 -13.54
C LEU A 42 12.26 15.35 -14.54
N THR A 43 11.71 16.57 -14.41
CA THR A 43 12.19 17.77 -15.11
C THR A 43 13.19 18.59 -14.30
N GLY A 44 13.51 18.15 -13.07
CA GLY A 44 14.41 18.85 -12.16
C GLY A 44 13.75 19.81 -11.17
N TYR A 45 12.42 19.87 -11.15
CA TYR A 45 11.67 20.72 -10.20
C TYR A 45 11.28 19.92 -8.97
N PHE A 46 11.79 20.30 -7.79
CA PHE A 46 11.62 19.57 -6.53
C PHE A 46 10.91 20.37 -5.43
N ASP A 47 10.48 21.58 -5.70
CA ASP A 47 9.73 22.34 -4.70
C ASP A 47 8.41 21.65 -4.41
N HIS A 48 8.09 21.50 -3.12
CA HIS A 48 6.92 20.76 -2.63
C HIS A 48 6.84 19.30 -3.08
N PHE A 49 8.00 18.66 -3.27
CA PHE A 49 8.04 17.23 -3.61
C PHE A 49 7.49 16.36 -2.47
N ALA A 50 6.45 15.59 -2.76
CA ALA A 50 5.85 14.64 -1.83
C ALA A 50 6.70 13.34 -1.78
N TYR A 51 7.89 13.44 -1.21
CA TYR A 51 8.89 12.37 -1.18
C TYR A 51 8.50 11.19 -0.27
N GLU A 52 7.66 11.43 0.74
CA GLU A 52 7.15 10.40 1.65
C GLU A 52 6.15 9.43 1.00
N ARG A 53 5.67 9.76 -0.20
CA ARG A 53 4.71 8.93 -0.94
C ARG A 53 5.40 7.88 -1.80
N VAL A 54 4.70 6.80 -2.08
CA VAL A 54 5.10 5.83 -3.11
C VAL A 54 5.15 6.53 -4.48
N GLN A 55 6.28 6.43 -5.18
CA GLN A 55 6.49 7.08 -6.48
C GLN A 55 6.11 6.13 -7.61
N ILE A 56 5.20 6.55 -8.50
CA ILE A 56 4.75 5.73 -9.63
C ILE A 56 5.17 6.37 -10.94
N VAL A 57 6.00 5.64 -11.69
CA VAL A 57 6.46 6.01 -13.03
C VAL A 57 5.64 5.24 -14.06
N GLY A 58 4.87 5.98 -14.84
CA GLY A 58 4.05 5.42 -15.91
C GLY A 58 4.68 5.64 -17.29
N TYR A 59 3.92 5.29 -18.34
CA TYR A 59 4.37 5.37 -19.71
C TYR A 59 4.74 6.81 -20.14
N VAL A 60 4.04 7.82 -19.65
CA VAL A 60 4.30 9.23 -20.01
C VAL A 60 5.64 9.69 -19.46
N GLU A 61 5.91 9.45 -18.17
CA GLU A 61 7.18 9.76 -17.54
C GLU A 61 8.34 8.99 -18.20
N TYR A 62 8.10 7.71 -18.47
CA TYR A 62 9.08 6.86 -19.15
C TYR A 62 9.46 7.39 -20.54
N THR A 63 8.49 7.70 -21.40
CA THR A 63 8.75 8.23 -22.74
C THR A 63 9.42 9.58 -22.71
N TYR A 64 9.09 10.43 -21.76
CA TYR A 64 9.80 11.69 -21.54
C TYR A 64 11.28 11.44 -21.22
N LEU A 65 11.57 10.54 -20.30
CA LEU A 65 12.95 10.20 -19.93
C LEU A 65 13.75 9.59 -21.09
N GLN A 66 13.11 8.82 -22.00
CA GLN A 66 13.79 8.29 -23.19
C GLN A 66 14.24 9.40 -24.16
N GLY A 67 13.59 10.55 -24.14
CA GLY A 67 13.95 11.71 -24.96
C GLY A 67 15.07 12.58 -24.38
N ILE A 68 15.55 12.32 -23.15
CA ILE A 68 16.55 13.14 -22.46
C ILE A 68 17.91 12.43 -22.48
N PRO A 69 19.03 13.12 -22.85
CA PRO A 69 20.37 12.58 -22.72
C PRO A 69 20.72 12.19 -21.29
N MET A 70 21.49 11.13 -21.10
CA MET A 70 21.85 10.62 -19.77
C MET A 70 22.56 11.66 -18.89
N GLU A 71 23.42 12.49 -19.50
CA GLU A 71 24.12 13.58 -18.81
C GLU A 71 23.17 14.56 -18.10
N GLN A 72 21.97 14.76 -18.67
CA GLN A 72 20.93 15.62 -18.06
C GLN A 72 20.09 14.85 -17.05
N LYS A 73 19.87 13.54 -17.25
CA LYS A 73 19.10 12.70 -16.33
C LYS A 73 19.84 12.42 -15.01
N LEU A 74 21.15 12.15 -15.08
CA LEU A 74 21.92 11.75 -13.89
C LEU A 74 21.77 12.68 -12.68
N PRO A 75 21.96 14.00 -12.78
CA PRO A 75 21.81 14.89 -11.65
C PRO A 75 20.36 14.95 -11.12
N ILE A 76 19.38 14.76 -12.01
CA ILE A 76 17.97 14.69 -11.63
C ILE A 76 17.69 13.39 -10.85
N TYR A 77 18.18 12.26 -11.33
CA TYR A 77 18.03 10.97 -10.67
C TYR A 77 18.69 10.95 -9.31
N GLU A 78 19.93 11.45 -9.21
CA GLU A 78 20.66 11.55 -7.94
C GLU A 78 19.88 12.38 -6.92
N LYS A 79 19.42 13.57 -7.32
CA LYS A 79 18.60 14.42 -6.46
C LYS A 79 17.30 13.74 -6.07
N PHE A 80 16.61 13.07 -7.00
CA PHE A 80 15.36 12.37 -6.75
C PHE A 80 15.50 11.26 -5.70
N VAL A 81 16.51 10.39 -5.82
CA VAL A 81 16.72 9.30 -4.86
C VAL A 81 17.30 9.77 -3.53
N SER A 82 17.99 10.94 -3.50
CA SER A 82 18.54 11.50 -2.27
C SER A 82 17.49 11.89 -1.23
N PHE A 83 16.24 12.08 -1.63
CA PHE A 83 15.11 12.31 -0.71
C PHE A 83 14.71 11.07 0.10
N LYS A 84 15.34 9.90 -0.14
CA LYS A 84 15.02 8.63 0.55
C LYS A 84 13.54 8.28 0.47
N ILE A 85 12.98 8.38 -0.72
CA ILE A 85 11.61 7.98 -1.03
C ILE A 85 11.38 6.51 -0.66
N PRO A 86 10.17 6.09 -0.25
CA PRO A 86 9.93 4.73 0.21
C PRO A 86 10.16 3.67 -0.89
N CYS A 87 9.76 3.95 -2.11
CA CYS A 87 10.06 3.12 -3.29
C CYS A 87 9.65 3.83 -4.58
N ILE A 88 10.13 3.29 -5.70
CA ILE A 88 9.69 3.64 -7.06
C ILE A 88 9.02 2.42 -7.67
N ILE A 89 7.86 2.59 -8.30
CA ILE A 89 7.15 1.52 -9.00
C ILE A 89 6.97 1.92 -10.45
N PHE A 90 7.59 1.15 -11.34
CA PHE A 90 7.38 1.23 -12.78
C PHE A 90 6.16 0.42 -13.19
N THR A 91 5.31 0.96 -14.05
CA THR A 91 4.06 0.32 -14.45
C THR A 91 4.01 0.07 -15.96
N SER A 92 3.17 -0.85 -16.40
CA SER A 92 3.03 -1.22 -17.83
C SER A 92 4.33 -1.83 -18.39
N LYS A 93 4.66 -1.54 -19.63
CA LYS A 93 5.88 -2.02 -20.32
C LYS A 93 7.04 -1.02 -20.19
N THR A 94 7.19 -0.40 -19.02
CA THR A 94 8.28 0.56 -18.78
C THR A 94 9.38 -0.12 -17.98
N GLU A 95 10.63 0.18 -18.31
CA GLU A 95 11.80 -0.36 -17.58
C GLU A 95 12.71 0.79 -17.12
N PRO A 96 13.20 0.75 -15.88
CA PRO A 96 14.12 1.78 -15.38
C PRO A 96 15.46 1.73 -16.13
N ASP A 97 16.08 2.89 -16.33
CA ASP A 97 17.46 2.99 -16.81
C ASP A 97 18.41 2.28 -15.82
N THR A 98 19.46 1.65 -16.34
CA THR A 98 20.50 1.00 -15.51
C THR A 98 21.15 1.98 -14.52
N GLU A 99 21.37 3.21 -14.95
CA GLU A 99 21.94 4.29 -14.14
C GLU A 99 21.03 4.66 -12.97
N LEU A 100 19.71 4.70 -13.19
CA LEU A 100 18.74 4.90 -12.10
C LEU A 100 18.80 3.74 -11.11
N LEU A 101 18.83 2.49 -11.56
CA LEU A 101 18.94 1.32 -10.69
C LEU A 101 20.23 1.35 -9.86
N ASN A 102 21.36 1.74 -10.46
CA ASN A 102 22.62 1.89 -9.76
C ASN A 102 22.55 2.94 -8.65
N LEU A 103 21.96 4.11 -8.94
CA LEU A 103 21.74 5.16 -7.94
C LEU A 103 20.78 4.68 -6.84
N CYS A 104 19.70 3.99 -7.20
CA CYS A 104 18.76 3.41 -6.25
C CYS A 104 19.45 2.43 -5.29
N ASN A 105 20.35 1.57 -5.77
CA ASN A 105 21.15 0.68 -4.93
C ASN A 105 22.08 1.45 -4.00
N ILE A 106 22.74 2.52 -4.47
CA ILE A 106 23.64 3.36 -3.64
C ILE A 106 22.86 4.08 -2.53
N TYR A 107 21.67 4.63 -2.85
CA TYR A 107 20.85 5.39 -1.91
C TYR A 107 19.89 4.53 -1.08
N GLY A 108 19.81 3.23 -1.36
CA GLY A 108 18.91 2.30 -0.68
C GLY A 108 17.42 2.54 -0.98
N VAL A 109 17.09 2.97 -2.20
CA VAL A 109 15.72 3.20 -2.65
C VAL A 109 15.22 1.99 -3.45
N PRO A 110 14.25 1.22 -2.93
CA PRO A 110 13.73 0.04 -3.63
C PRO A 110 12.99 0.41 -4.93
N VAL A 111 13.21 -0.39 -5.97
CA VAL A 111 12.52 -0.25 -7.26
C VAL A 111 11.74 -1.51 -7.57
N PHE A 112 10.49 -1.33 -7.95
CA PHE A 112 9.59 -2.41 -8.34
C PHE A 112 9.03 -2.19 -9.73
N HIS A 113 8.51 -3.27 -10.31
CA HIS A 113 7.81 -3.24 -11.59
C HIS A 113 6.50 -4.03 -11.53
N THR A 114 5.49 -3.56 -12.26
CA THR A 114 4.25 -4.28 -12.53
C THR A 114 3.81 -4.10 -13.98
N GLU A 115 3.27 -5.15 -14.59
CA GLU A 115 2.73 -5.10 -15.96
C GLU A 115 1.35 -4.40 -16.04
N LYS A 116 0.72 -4.13 -14.89
CA LYS A 116 -0.59 -3.46 -14.84
C LYS A 116 -0.53 -2.07 -15.46
N ALA A 117 -1.61 -1.68 -16.15
CA ALA A 117 -1.76 -0.31 -16.64
C ALA A 117 -1.71 0.70 -15.48
N THR A 118 -1.04 1.83 -15.68
CA THR A 118 -0.78 2.83 -14.63
C THR A 118 -2.04 3.24 -13.87
N SER A 119 -3.12 3.57 -14.60
CA SER A 119 -4.39 4.00 -13.98
C SER A 119 -5.04 2.92 -13.11
N ASN A 120 -5.03 1.67 -13.58
CA ASN A 120 -5.61 0.55 -12.85
C ASN A 120 -4.79 0.25 -11.59
N PHE A 121 -3.45 0.24 -11.71
CA PHE A 121 -2.57 0.02 -10.59
C PHE A 121 -2.69 1.13 -9.53
N MET A 122 -2.75 2.39 -9.95
CA MET A 122 -2.95 3.52 -9.03
C MET A 122 -4.25 3.40 -8.24
N ALA A 123 -5.36 3.07 -8.91
CA ALA A 123 -6.65 2.89 -8.23
C ALA A 123 -6.62 1.74 -7.21
N GLU A 124 -5.96 0.64 -7.56
CA GLU A 124 -5.82 -0.54 -6.70
C GLU A 124 -4.97 -0.25 -5.47
N ILE A 125 -3.76 0.30 -5.66
CA ILE A 125 -2.81 0.54 -4.57
C ILE A 125 -3.33 1.62 -3.60
N ILE A 126 -3.93 2.71 -4.11
CA ILE A 126 -4.51 3.76 -3.27
C ILE A 126 -5.64 3.19 -2.40
N ARG A 127 -6.55 2.41 -2.98
CA ARG A 127 -7.63 1.79 -2.23
C ARG A 127 -7.08 0.89 -1.13
N TRP A 128 -6.15 0.01 -1.46
CA TRP A 128 -5.56 -0.92 -0.52
C TRP A 128 -4.79 -0.20 0.61
N MET A 129 -3.95 0.82 0.28
CA MET A 129 -3.24 1.58 1.30
C MET A 129 -4.19 2.35 2.23
N ASN A 130 -5.31 2.88 1.73
CA ASN A 130 -6.32 3.51 2.57
C ASN A 130 -6.97 2.52 3.53
N GLU A 131 -7.23 1.27 3.10
CA GLU A 131 -7.75 0.21 3.96
C GLU A 131 -6.73 -0.20 5.03
N GLU A 132 -5.47 -0.40 4.66
CA GLU A 132 -4.40 -0.81 5.59
C GLU A 132 -4.01 0.28 6.60
N LEU A 133 -3.98 1.54 6.18
CA LEU A 133 -3.65 2.68 7.05
C LEU A 133 -4.85 3.25 7.80
N ALA A 134 -6.05 2.72 7.55
CA ALA A 134 -7.25 3.16 8.23
C ALA A 134 -7.12 3.01 9.76
N PRO A 135 -7.65 3.96 10.54
CA PRO A 135 -7.71 3.81 12.00
C PRO A 135 -8.36 2.49 12.38
N CYS A 136 -7.66 1.71 13.19
CA CYS A 136 -8.09 0.39 13.63
C CYS A 136 -8.23 0.35 15.16
N ILE A 137 -9.31 -0.25 15.62
CA ILE A 137 -9.53 -0.56 17.04
C ILE A 137 -9.84 -2.05 17.18
N SER A 138 -9.40 -2.64 18.30
CA SER A 138 -9.75 -4.02 18.66
C SER A 138 -10.86 -3.99 19.71
N ILE A 139 -11.92 -4.75 19.49
CA ILE A 139 -13.08 -4.83 20.39
C ILE A 139 -13.33 -6.28 20.73
N HIS A 140 -13.63 -6.57 22.01
CA HIS A 140 -14.11 -7.88 22.42
C HIS A 140 -15.56 -8.09 21.97
N GLY A 141 -15.78 -9.12 21.15
CA GLY A 141 -17.09 -9.44 20.61
C GLY A 141 -17.02 -10.55 19.58
N VAL A 142 -18.16 -10.91 19.03
CA VAL A 142 -18.27 -11.90 17.95
C VAL A 142 -18.77 -11.18 16.69
N LEU A 143 -18.07 -11.36 15.59
CA LEU A 143 -18.45 -10.79 14.30
C LEU A 143 -18.99 -11.88 13.39
N VAL A 144 -20.20 -11.69 12.89
CA VAL A 144 -20.89 -12.59 11.97
C VAL A 144 -21.30 -11.83 10.72
N ASP A 145 -21.03 -12.39 9.55
CA ASP A 145 -21.56 -11.92 8.28
C ASP A 145 -23.01 -12.43 8.12
N VAL A 146 -23.94 -11.50 8.11
CA VAL A 146 -25.38 -11.75 7.96
C VAL A 146 -25.86 -11.10 6.65
N PHE A 147 -26.03 -11.90 5.59
CA PHE A 147 -26.44 -11.44 4.26
C PHE A 147 -25.51 -10.38 3.64
N GLY A 148 -24.19 -10.44 3.93
CA GLY A 148 -23.21 -9.48 3.42
C GLY A 148 -22.98 -8.27 4.33
N GLU A 149 -23.72 -8.16 5.44
CA GLU A 149 -23.54 -7.12 6.44
C GLU A 149 -22.85 -7.68 7.70
N GLY A 150 -21.84 -6.95 8.21
CA GLY A 150 -21.15 -7.32 9.45
C GLY A 150 -21.98 -7.01 10.69
N VAL A 151 -22.37 -8.03 11.42
CA VAL A 151 -23.08 -7.90 12.70
C VAL A 151 -22.11 -8.17 13.86
N LEU A 152 -21.79 -7.13 14.64
CA LEU A 152 -20.96 -7.24 15.84
C LEU A 152 -21.83 -7.47 17.07
N ILE A 153 -21.65 -8.64 17.72
CA ILE A 153 -22.32 -9.03 18.95
C ILE A 153 -21.39 -8.69 20.12
N MET A 154 -21.81 -7.75 20.95
CA MET A 154 -21.06 -7.30 22.14
C MET A 154 -21.82 -7.63 23.42
N GLY A 155 -21.12 -7.70 24.55
CA GLY A 155 -21.69 -7.92 25.89
C GLY A 155 -20.64 -8.50 26.83
N GLU A 156 -21.00 -8.61 28.11
CA GLU A 156 -20.14 -9.20 29.14
C GLU A 156 -19.80 -10.66 28.87
N SER A 157 -18.72 -11.15 29.49
CA SER A 157 -18.35 -12.55 29.39
C SER A 157 -19.45 -13.44 29.98
N GLY A 158 -19.79 -14.53 29.29
CA GLY A 158 -20.82 -15.47 29.74
C GLY A 158 -22.28 -15.08 29.46
N ILE A 159 -22.55 -13.94 28.80
CA ILE A 159 -23.93 -13.51 28.48
C ILE A 159 -24.58 -14.27 27.32
N GLY A 160 -23.84 -15.14 26.63
CA GLY A 160 -24.38 -15.91 25.49
C GLY A 160 -24.04 -15.38 24.14
N LYS A 161 -22.97 -14.58 23.97
CA LYS A 161 -22.53 -14.06 22.64
C LYS A 161 -22.22 -15.16 21.63
N SER A 162 -21.42 -16.15 22.06
CA SER A 162 -21.02 -17.27 21.19
C SER A 162 -22.20 -18.19 20.90
N GLU A 163 -23.15 -18.36 21.82
CA GLU A 163 -24.40 -19.10 21.57
C GLU A 163 -25.28 -18.40 20.54
N ALA A 164 -25.40 -17.05 20.61
CA ALA A 164 -26.12 -16.27 19.61
C ALA A 164 -25.47 -16.37 18.22
N ALA A 165 -24.14 -16.29 18.17
CA ALA A 165 -23.40 -16.47 16.92
C ALA A 165 -23.59 -17.88 16.35
N LEU A 166 -23.54 -18.90 17.20
CA LEU A 166 -23.77 -20.29 16.79
C LEU A 166 -25.16 -20.50 16.18
N GLU A 167 -26.17 -19.85 16.72
CA GLU A 167 -27.54 -19.90 16.17
C GLU A 167 -27.62 -19.20 14.80
N LEU A 168 -26.89 -18.10 14.58
CA LEU A 168 -26.78 -17.46 13.26
C LEU A 168 -26.05 -18.37 12.26
N ILE A 169 -24.96 -19.03 12.67
CA ILE A 169 -24.22 -19.97 11.83
C ILE A 169 -25.09 -21.15 11.42
N LYS A 170 -25.92 -21.72 12.32
CA LYS A 170 -26.88 -22.78 12.01
C LYS A 170 -27.91 -22.35 10.99
N ARG A 171 -28.23 -21.05 10.90
CA ARG A 171 -29.12 -20.47 9.91
C ARG A 171 -28.44 -20.12 8.57
N GLY A 172 -27.15 -20.46 8.41
CA GLY A 172 -26.40 -20.30 7.17
C GLY A 172 -25.57 -19.00 7.07
N HIS A 173 -25.45 -18.24 8.15
CA HIS A 173 -24.58 -17.07 8.24
C HIS A 173 -23.13 -17.49 8.50
N ARG A 174 -22.17 -16.59 8.23
CA ARG A 174 -20.73 -16.90 8.32
C ARG A 174 -20.09 -16.23 9.51
N LEU A 175 -19.43 -16.99 10.38
CA LEU A 175 -18.54 -16.46 11.41
C LEU A 175 -17.34 -15.79 10.77
N VAL A 176 -17.04 -14.57 11.16
CA VAL A 176 -15.86 -13.81 10.75
C VAL A 176 -14.80 -13.84 11.85
N SER A 177 -15.19 -13.54 13.09
CA SER A 177 -14.27 -13.58 14.23
C SER A 177 -15.03 -13.90 15.51
N ASP A 178 -14.39 -14.63 16.44
CA ASP A 178 -14.87 -14.89 17.79
C ASP A 178 -13.84 -14.34 18.79
N ASP A 179 -14.31 -13.72 19.88
CA ASP A 179 -13.56 -13.14 20.99
C ASP A 179 -12.98 -11.74 20.73
N VAL A 180 -12.17 -11.54 19.67
CA VAL A 180 -11.59 -10.23 19.33
C VAL A 180 -11.88 -9.89 17.89
N VAL A 181 -12.38 -8.69 17.65
CA VAL A 181 -12.68 -8.15 16.31
C VAL A 181 -11.86 -6.89 16.10
N GLU A 182 -11.10 -6.84 15.00
CA GLU A 182 -10.49 -5.61 14.52
C GLU A 182 -11.47 -4.84 13.67
N ILE A 183 -11.72 -3.58 14.00
CA ILE A 183 -12.62 -2.69 13.24
C ILE A 183 -11.80 -1.54 12.68
N ARG A 184 -11.80 -1.41 11.35
CA ARG A 184 -11.13 -0.34 10.61
C ARG A 184 -12.16 0.62 10.03
N LYS A 185 -11.96 1.94 10.21
CA LYS A 185 -12.77 2.97 9.58
C LYS A 185 -12.20 3.31 8.21
N VAL A 186 -12.67 2.64 7.16
CA VAL A 186 -12.13 2.77 5.78
C VAL A 186 -12.64 4.02 5.08
N ARG A 187 -13.83 4.50 5.46
CA ARG A 187 -14.46 5.74 4.96
C ARG A 187 -15.31 6.35 6.08
N ASP A 188 -15.82 7.57 5.85
CA ASP A 188 -16.61 8.26 6.86
C ASP A 188 -17.81 7.45 7.40
N GLU A 189 -18.44 6.66 6.54
CA GLU A 189 -19.61 5.85 6.87
C GLU A 189 -19.38 4.34 6.71
N THR A 190 -18.13 3.89 6.48
CA THR A 190 -17.85 2.47 6.24
C THR A 190 -16.85 1.93 7.26
N LEU A 191 -17.30 0.95 8.04
CA LEU A 191 -16.46 0.16 8.92
C LEU A 191 -16.24 -1.23 8.31
N VAL A 192 -15.04 -1.76 8.44
CA VAL A 192 -14.69 -3.13 8.05
C VAL A 192 -14.21 -3.86 9.29
N GLY A 193 -14.86 -4.97 9.60
CA GLY A 193 -14.49 -5.85 10.70
C GLY A 193 -13.79 -7.11 10.20
N THR A 194 -12.67 -7.47 10.82
CA THR A 194 -11.87 -8.67 10.52
C THR A 194 -11.47 -9.40 11.79
N ALA A 195 -11.06 -10.67 11.63
CA ALA A 195 -10.32 -11.35 12.68
C ALA A 195 -8.93 -10.69 12.83
N PRO A 196 -8.33 -10.70 14.03
CA PRO A 196 -6.93 -10.34 14.22
C PRO A 196 -6.01 -11.29 13.45
N ASP A 197 -4.85 -10.77 12.97
CA ASP A 197 -3.79 -11.57 12.32
C ASP A 197 -3.08 -12.51 13.31
#